data_0a09869b94e3c9134ebb6be924db3d18
#
_entry.id   0a09869b94e3c9134ebb6be924db3d18
#
_cell.length_a   1.000
_cell.length_b   1.000
_cell.length_c   1.000
_cell.angle_alpha   90.00
_cell.angle_beta   90.00
_cell.angle_gamma   90.00
#
_symmetry.space_group_name_H-M   'P 1'
#
loop_
_entity.id
_entity.type
_entity.pdbx_description
1 polymer ?
#
loop_
_entity_poly.entity_id
_entity_poly.type
_entity_poly.pdbx_seq_one_letter_code
_entity_poly.pdbx_strand_id
1 'polypeptide(L)'
;THLSLMHAARRKLLCAAVAAAMAGHVLSLSRLARAVTGSGRLKAALKRIDRLMGCARIEHEVELAAQALLRQLCRAGQPLVIAVDWSAVAPAGEFVELRAAVTRLGMGRALSVYQRVYPLAKLGNARAEHALLDALRAWIDVGIEVTIVTDAGFRRPWFTYIEALGWNWVGRVRSGVCIGEADTRAIKAAHWFARATGRATRWHDCTLTARYAWPCDLVLVRSRRVGRKHYARAGRGPSPKARAEARASAHEPWLLAHSRQLRSYRADEIVALYAQRMQIEEN
;
A
#
# COMPACT_ATOMS: atom_id res chain seq x y z
N THR A 1 -16.31 -9.42 -18.41
CA THR A 1 -15.97 -8.35 -17.43
C THR A 1 -16.01 -8.90 -16.02
N HIS A 2 -15.05 -8.56 -15.15
CA HIS A 2 -14.99 -9.07 -13.76
C HIS A 2 -16.23 -8.71 -12.94
N LEU A 3 -16.94 -7.65 -13.32
CA LEU A 3 -18.19 -7.24 -12.72
C LEU A 3 -19.39 -8.14 -13.10
N SER A 4 -19.23 -9.15 -13.95
CA SER A 4 -20.32 -10.09 -14.26
C SER A 4 -20.74 -10.94 -13.06
N LEU A 5 -19.87 -11.06 -12.04
CA LEU A 5 -20.17 -11.74 -10.79
C LEU A 5 -21.14 -10.96 -9.89
N MET A 6 -21.34 -9.65 -10.16
CA MET A 6 -22.31 -8.84 -9.42
C MET A 6 -23.72 -8.98 -9.97
N HIS A 7 -24.71 -8.91 -9.09
CA HIS A 7 -26.11 -8.81 -9.51
C HIS A 7 -26.31 -7.60 -10.45
N ALA A 8 -26.98 -7.81 -11.59
CA ALA A 8 -27.06 -6.84 -12.70
C ALA A 8 -27.54 -5.44 -12.25
N ALA A 9 -28.58 -5.36 -11.38
CA ALA A 9 -29.08 -4.09 -10.91
C ALA A 9 -28.07 -3.34 -10.02
N ARG A 10 -27.34 -4.04 -9.13
CA ARG A 10 -26.28 -3.42 -8.31
C ARG A 10 -25.12 -2.97 -9.17
N ARG A 11 -24.68 -3.79 -10.11
CA ARG A 11 -23.61 -3.45 -11.08
C ARG A 11 -23.95 -2.18 -11.85
N LYS A 12 -25.17 -2.10 -12.43
CA LYS A 12 -25.65 -0.91 -13.17
C LYS A 12 -25.63 0.34 -12.28
N LEU A 13 -26.09 0.24 -11.04
CA LEU A 13 -26.12 1.36 -10.13
C LEU A 13 -24.73 1.76 -9.64
N LEU A 14 -23.85 0.79 -9.35
CA LEU A 14 -22.46 1.04 -8.99
C LEU A 14 -21.72 1.76 -10.11
N CYS A 15 -21.80 1.25 -11.35
CA CYS A 15 -21.16 1.91 -12.50
C CYS A 15 -21.68 3.34 -12.70
N ALA A 16 -22.98 3.57 -12.55
CA ALA A 16 -23.55 4.93 -12.63
C ALA A 16 -23.05 5.83 -11.49
N ALA A 17 -22.94 5.31 -10.25
CA ALA A 17 -22.44 6.06 -9.11
C ALA A 17 -20.95 6.40 -9.27
N VAL A 18 -20.13 5.46 -9.77
CA VAL A 18 -18.71 5.68 -10.06
C VAL A 18 -18.55 6.74 -11.16
N ALA A 19 -19.29 6.63 -12.26
CA ALA A 19 -19.24 7.63 -13.34
C ALA A 19 -19.64 9.03 -12.82
N ALA A 20 -20.68 9.10 -11.97
CA ALA A 20 -21.11 10.35 -11.34
C ALA A 20 -20.05 10.93 -10.40
N ALA A 21 -19.37 10.09 -9.62
CA ALA A 21 -18.27 10.49 -8.74
C ALA A 21 -17.08 11.03 -9.53
N MET A 22 -16.72 10.38 -10.62
CA MET A 22 -15.62 10.80 -11.51
C MET A 22 -15.92 12.14 -12.18
N ALA A 23 -17.15 12.34 -12.64
CA ALA A 23 -17.58 13.59 -13.29
C ALA A 23 -17.68 14.77 -12.30
N GLY A 24 -18.15 14.50 -11.09
CA GLY A 24 -18.44 15.54 -10.09
C GLY A 24 -17.34 15.80 -9.07
N HIS A 25 -16.28 14.99 -9.02
CA HIS A 25 -15.17 15.04 -8.05
C HIS A 25 -15.59 15.09 -6.57
N VAL A 26 -16.83 14.68 -6.24
CA VAL A 26 -17.37 14.74 -4.88
C VAL A 26 -18.20 13.50 -4.54
N LEU A 27 -17.81 12.85 -3.43
CA LEU A 27 -18.48 11.69 -2.87
C LEU A 27 -19.48 12.12 -1.78
N SER A 28 -20.65 12.61 -2.19
CA SER A 28 -21.79 12.81 -1.27
C SER A 28 -23.04 12.17 -1.84
N LEU A 29 -23.86 11.56 -0.97
CA LEU A 29 -25.12 10.89 -1.35
C LEU A 29 -26.00 11.77 -2.24
N SER A 30 -26.18 13.04 -1.86
CA SER A 30 -27.03 13.98 -2.59
C SER A 30 -26.48 14.34 -3.97
N ARG A 31 -25.16 14.51 -4.10
CA ARG A 31 -24.52 14.82 -5.39
C ARG A 31 -24.51 13.61 -6.32
N LEU A 32 -24.14 12.44 -5.78
CA LEU A 32 -24.22 11.18 -6.54
C LEU A 32 -25.65 10.92 -7.03
N ALA A 33 -26.67 11.09 -6.16
CA ALA A 33 -28.04 10.91 -6.54
C ALA A 33 -28.46 11.86 -7.65
N ARG A 34 -28.12 13.14 -7.59
CA ARG A 34 -28.41 14.13 -8.64
C ARG A 34 -27.77 13.75 -9.97
N ALA A 35 -26.51 13.34 -9.96
CA ALA A 35 -25.79 12.96 -11.17
C ALA A 35 -26.32 11.65 -11.80
N VAL A 36 -26.80 10.71 -10.98
CA VAL A 36 -27.37 9.44 -11.47
C VAL A 36 -28.83 9.59 -11.92
N THR A 37 -29.54 10.62 -11.45
CA THR A 37 -31.01 10.76 -11.68
C THR A 37 -31.33 11.17 -13.11
N GLY A 38 -30.50 12.00 -13.75
CA GLY A 38 -30.93 12.68 -14.99
C GLY A 38 -32.23 13.46 -14.77
N SER A 39 -33.26 13.14 -15.55
CA SER A 39 -34.62 13.74 -15.45
C SER A 39 -35.51 13.06 -14.41
N GLY A 40 -35.03 12.07 -13.66
CA GLY A 40 -35.85 11.28 -12.74
C GLY A 40 -36.08 11.95 -11.37
N ARG A 41 -36.87 11.30 -10.50
CA ARG A 41 -37.17 11.80 -9.14
C ARG A 41 -35.97 11.67 -8.22
N LEU A 42 -35.40 12.79 -7.77
CA LEU A 42 -34.22 12.85 -6.88
C LEU A 42 -34.39 11.98 -5.62
N LYS A 43 -35.60 11.96 -5.00
CA LYS A 43 -35.88 11.14 -3.82
C LYS A 43 -35.70 9.63 -4.09
N ALA A 44 -36.07 9.17 -5.28
CA ALA A 44 -35.90 7.76 -5.67
C ALA A 44 -34.41 7.43 -5.89
N ALA A 45 -33.64 8.33 -6.50
CA ALA A 45 -32.20 8.17 -6.70
C ALA A 45 -31.45 8.19 -5.37
N LEU A 46 -31.79 9.09 -4.44
CA LEU A 46 -31.22 9.09 -3.09
C LEU A 46 -31.41 7.74 -2.40
N LYS A 47 -32.64 7.21 -2.39
CA LYS A 47 -32.93 5.89 -1.80
C LYS A 47 -32.13 4.75 -2.47
N ARG A 48 -31.91 4.83 -3.79
CA ARG A 48 -31.15 3.82 -4.52
C ARG A 48 -29.67 3.87 -4.16
N ILE A 49 -29.06 5.05 -4.10
CA ILE A 49 -27.65 5.23 -3.70
C ILE A 49 -27.47 4.84 -2.22
N ASP A 50 -28.37 5.26 -1.34
CA ASP A 50 -28.35 4.89 0.07
C ASP A 50 -28.40 3.37 0.28
N ARG A 51 -29.31 2.67 -0.41
CA ARG A 51 -29.37 1.20 -0.39
C ARG A 51 -28.12 0.53 -0.98
N LEU A 52 -27.48 1.15 -1.98
CA LEU A 52 -26.22 0.65 -2.53
C LEU A 52 -25.12 0.72 -1.47
N MET A 53 -25.00 1.89 -0.79
CA MET A 53 -23.97 2.11 0.23
C MET A 53 -24.19 1.25 1.49
N GLY A 54 -25.43 0.97 1.87
CA GLY A 54 -25.76 0.09 3.00
C GLY A 54 -25.85 -1.40 2.65
N CYS A 55 -25.47 -1.80 1.43
CA CYS A 55 -25.59 -3.18 0.99
C CYS A 55 -24.39 -4.01 1.42
N ALA A 56 -24.53 -4.85 2.45
CA ALA A 56 -23.46 -5.72 2.94
C ALA A 56 -22.86 -6.67 1.86
N ARG A 57 -23.65 -6.99 0.82
CA ARG A 57 -23.17 -7.86 -0.27
C ARG A 57 -22.19 -7.16 -1.22
N ILE A 58 -22.16 -5.81 -1.22
CA ILE A 58 -21.30 -5.07 -2.16
C ILE A 58 -19.82 -5.26 -1.83
N GLU A 59 -19.47 -5.37 -0.54
CA GLU A 59 -18.08 -5.64 -0.12
C GLU A 59 -17.60 -6.97 -0.68
N HIS A 60 -18.39 -8.01 -0.53
CA HIS A 60 -18.07 -9.34 -1.06
C HIS A 60 -18.02 -9.35 -2.60
N GLU A 61 -18.96 -8.68 -3.27
CA GLU A 61 -18.98 -8.59 -4.74
C GLU A 61 -17.77 -7.81 -5.28
N VAL A 62 -17.32 -6.77 -4.58
CA VAL A 62 -16.10 -6.01 -4.92
C VAL A 62 -14.85 -6.87 -4.68
N GLU A 63 -14.81 -7.63 -3.60
CA GLU A 63 -13.73 -8.58 -3.32
C GLU A 63 -13.61 -9.64 -4.42
N LEU A 64 -14.72 -10.23 -4.88
CA LEU A 64 -14.73 -11.17 -6.00
C LEU A 64 -14.23 -10.52 -7.31
N ALA A 65 -14.57 -9.27 -7.57
CA ALA A 65 -14.08 -8.55 -8.73
C ALA A 65 -12.57 -8.27 -8.65
N ALA A 66 -12.06 -7.93 -7.46
CA ALA A 66 -10.64 -7.74 -7.20
C ALA A 66 -9.85 -9.04 -7.35
N GLN A 67 -10.38 -10.15 -6.82
CA GLN A 67 -9.82 -11.50 -7.01
C GLN A 67 -9.74 -11.87 -8.48
N ALA A 68 -10.80 -11.65 -9.26
CA ALA A 68 -10.83 -11.96 -10.69
C ALA A 68 -9.82 -11.10 -11.48
N LEU A 69 -9.66 -9.81 -11.10
CA LEU A 69 -8.64 -8.94 -11.66
C LEU A 69 -7.23 -9.45 -11.36
N LEU A 70 -6.96 -9.82 -10.10
CA LEU A 70 -5.65 -10.33 -9.69
C LEU A 70 -5.31 -11.63 -10.42
N ARG A 71 -6.24 -12.56 -10.55
CA ARG A 71 -6.07 -13.78 -11.34
C ARG A 71 -5.76 -13.50 -12.81
N GLN A 72 -6.38 -12.47 -13.40
CA GLN A 72 -6.05 -12.06 -14.76
C GLN A 72 -4.63 -11.55 -14.89
N LEU A 73 -4.15 -10.79 -13.89
CA LEU A 73 -2.76 -10.33 -13.83
C LEU A 73 -1.78 -11.49 -13.67
N CYS A 74 -2.12 -12.52 -12.88
CA CYS A 74 -1.32 -13.73 -12.70
C CYS A 74 -1.15 -14.52 -14.01
N ARG A 75 -2.18 -14.61 -14.85
CA ARG A 75 -2.11 -15.32 -16.14
C ARG A 75 -1.05 -14.80 -17.10
N ALA A 76 -0.58 -13.57 -16.90
CA ALA A 76 0.52 -13.00 -17.68
C ALA A 76 1.88 -13.66 -17.37
N GLY A 77 1.99 -14.51 -16.34
CA GLY A 77 3.20 -15.23 -15.95
C GLY A 77 4.35 -14.34 -15.49
N GLN A 78 4.07 -13.04 -15.23
CA GLN A 78 5.07 -12.08 -14.81
C GLN A 78 5.10 -11.95 -13.29
N PRO A 79 6.28 -11.65 -12.70
CA PRO A 79 6.39 -11.33 -11.28
C PRO A 79 5.42 -10.20 -10.87
N LEU A 80 4.77 -10.38 -9.73
CA LEU A 80 3.87 -9.39 -9.16
C LEU A 80 4.60 -8.55 -8.11
N VAL A 81 4.55 -7.23 -8.27
CA VAL A 81 4.96 -6.29 -7.23
C VAL A 81 3.70 -5.69 -6.61
N ILE A 82 3.51 -5.91 -5.31
CA ILE A 82 2.32 -5.48 -4.58
C ILE A 82 2.75 -4.49 -3.50
N ALA A 83 2.34 -3.22 -3.66
CA ALA A 83 2.51 -2.21 -2.63
C ALA A 83 1.43 -2.38 -1.57
N VAL A 84 1.82 -2.32 -0.29
CA VAL A 84 0.88 -2.37 0.84
C VAL A 84 1.11 -1.17 1.73
N ASP A 85 0.01 -0.53 2.12
CA ASP A 85 0.06 0.70 2.93
C ASP A 85 -1.11 0.80 3.91
N TRP A 86 -0.83 1.44 5.05
CA TRP A 86 -1.83 1.92 5.98
C TRP A 86 -2.04 3.42 5.79
N SER A 87 -3.25 3.85 5.46
CA SER A 87 -3.57 5.27 5.24
C SER A 87 -4.79 5.73 6.03
N ALA A 88 -4.82 7.01 6.42
CA ALA A 88 -5.98 7.59 7.07
C ALA A 88 -7.11 7.82 6.05
N VAL A 89 -8.33 7.37 6.38
CA VAL A 89 -9.51 7.45 5.48
C VAL A 89 -10.24 8.78 5.61
N ALA A 90 -10.27 9.37 6.80
CA ALA A 90 -11.05 10.58 7.07
C ALA A 90 -10.20 11.68 7.72
N PRO A 91 -10.59 12.96 7.56
CA PRO A 91 -9.88 14.09 8.20
C PRO A 91 -9.80 13.98 9.72
N ALA A 92 -10.79 13.37 10.36
CA ALA A 92 -10.82 13.15 11.82
C ALA A 92 -9.85 12.08 12.31
N GLY A 93 -9.32 11.21 11.41
CA GLY A 93 -8.34 10.19 11.76
C GLY A 93 -8.89 9.04 12.62
N GLU A 94 -10.21 8.86 12.67
CA GLU A 94 -10.85 7.79 13.45
C GLU A 94 -10.71 6.42 12.80
N PHE A 95 -10.53 6.39 11.48
CA PHE A 95 -10.42 5.19 10.68
C PHE A 95 -9.15 5.20 9.84
N VAL A 96 -8.61 4.00 9.67
CA VAL A 96 -7.47 3.72 8.80
C VAL A 96 -7.84 2.64 7.80
N GLU A 97 -7.25 2.72 6.64
CA GLU A 97 -7.39 1.74 5.58
C GLU A 97 -6.10 0.93 5.45
N LEU A 98 -6.24 -0.39 5.38
CA LEU A 98 -5.18 -1.28 4.92
C LEU A 98 -5.46 -1.64 3.47
N ARG A 99 -4.55 -1.28 2.58
CA ARG A 99 -4.70 -1.45 1.14
C ARG A 99 -3.52 -2.19 0.55
N ALA A 100 -3.80 -3.10 -0.38
CA ALA A 100 -2.83 -3.69 -1.28
C ALA A 100 -3.15 -3.34 -2.72
N ALA A 101 -2.14 -2.96 -3.49
CA ALA A 101 -2.29 -2.60 -4.89
C ALA A 101 -1.15 -3.17 -5.72
N VAL A 102 -1.47 -3.77 -6.86
CA VAL A 102 -0.48 -4.24 -7.84
C VAL A 102 0.10 -3.03 -8.56
N THR A 103 1.42 -2.93 -8.53
CA THR A 103 2.18 -1.89 -9.21
C THR A 103 2.75 -2.42 -10.52
N ARG A 104 3.01 -1.54 -11.49
CA ARG A 104 3.69 -1.86 -12.75
C ARG A 104 4.64 -0.75 -13.12
N LEU A 105 5.83 -1.11 -13.58
CA LEU A 105 6.77 -0.14 -14.16
C LEU A 105 6.12 0.58 -15.35
N GLY A 106 6.25 1.90 -15.39
CA GLY A 106 5.72 2.75 -16.46
C GLY A 106 4.23 3.09 -16.34
N MET A 107 3.50 2.54 -15.37
CA MET A 107 2.12 2.95 -15.06
C MET A 107 2.14 3.92 -13.87
N GLY A 108 1.54 5.10 -14.03
CA GLY A 108 1.56 6.14 -12.99
C GLY A 108 0.73 5.80 -11.75
N ARG A 109 -0.15 4.78 -11.81
CA ARG A 109 -1.05 4.37 -10.71
C ARG A 109 -1.03 2.86 -10.51
N ALA A 110 -1.15 2.44 -9.25
CA ALA A 110 -1.32 1.05 -8.89
C ALA A 110 -2.80 0.61 -9.02
N LEU A 111 -3.03 -0.69 -9.19
CA LEU A 111 -4.37 -1.28 -9.23
C LEU A 111 -4.70 -1.87 -7.86
N SER A 112 -5.62 -1.26 -7.11
CA SER A 112 -6.06 -1.76 -5.81
C SER A 112 -6.73 -3.13 -5.97
N VAL A 113 -6.22 -4.12 -5.24
CA VAL A 113 -6.72 -5.50 -5.25
C VAL A 113 -7.25 -5.95 -3.88
N TYR A 114 -6.89 -5.26 -2.82
CA TYR A 114 -7.42 -5.47 -1.47
C TYR A 114 -7.55 -4.13 -0.77
N GLN A 115 -8.66 -3.94 -0.05
CA GLN A 115 -8.96 -2.71 0.66
C GLN A 115 -9.90 -3.00 1.83
N ARG A 116 -9.47 -2.68 3.05
CA ARG A 116 -10.32 -2.79 4.25
C ARG A 116 -10.10 -1.62 5.19
N VAL A 117 -11.19 -1.11 5.72
CA VAL A 117 -11.18 0.00 6.69
C VAL A 117 -11.28 -0.57 8.10
N TYR A 118 -10.47 -0.03 9.01
CA TYR A 118 -10.40 -0.40 10.41
C TYR A 118 -10.46 0.84 11.30
N PRO A 119 -10.92 0.71 12.56
CA PRO A 119 -10.71 1.76 13.56
C PRO A 119 -9.22 2.06 13.73
N LEU A 120 -8.87 3.32 14.02
CA LEU A 120 -7.46 3.76 14.19
C LEU A 120 -6.68 2.88 15.18
N ALA A 121 -7.33 2.37 16.23
CA ALA A 121 -6.72 1.45 17.20
C ALA A 121 -6.18 0.14 16.59
N LYS A 122 -6.55 -0.18 15.36
CA LYS A 122 -6.06 -1.34 14.60
C LYS A 122 -4.89 -1.03 13.66
N LEU A 123 -4.41 0.21 13.63
CA LEU A 123 -3.23 0.58 12.84
C LEU A 123 -2.03 -0.31 13.23
N GLY A 124 -1.42 -0.98 12.24
CA GLY A 124 -0.31 -1.91 12.45
C GLY A 124 -0.68 -3.19 13.22
N ASN A 125 -1.96 -3.60 13.18
CA ASN A 125 -2.41 -4.82 13.82
C ASN A 125 -2.02 -6.05 12.99
N ALA A 126 -1.18 -6.92 13.56
CA ALA A 126 -0.66 -8.10 12.86
C ALA A 126 -1.76 -9.05 12.33
N ARG A 127 -2.90 -9.19 13.03
CA ARG A 127 -4.00 -10.04 12.53
C ARG A 127 -4.65 -9.46 11.28
N ALA A 128 -4.82 -8.13 11.22
CA ALA A 128 -5.35 -7.46 10.03
C ALA A 128 -4.38 -7.58 8.86
N GLU A 129 -3.08 -7.42 9.13
CA GLU A 129 -2.00 -7.56 8.15
C GLU A 129 -1.91 -9.00 7.61
N HIS A 130 -1.95 -10.01 8.49
CA HIS A 130 -1.95 -11.41 8.07
C HIS A 130 -3.21 -11.77 7.28
N ALA A 131 -4.39 -11.29 7.67
CA ALA A 131 -5.63 -11.53 6.93
C ALA A 131 -5.56 -10.97 5.48
N LEU A 132 -4.89 -9.85 5.26
CA LEU A 132 -4.60 -9.34 3.91
C LEU A 132 -3.72 -10.32 3.14
N LEU A 133 -2.62 -10.79 3.73
CA LEU A 133 -1.70 -11.73 3.09
C LEU A 133 -2.37 -13.07 2.78
N ASP A 134 -3.22 -13.58 3.69
CA ASP A 134 -4.02 -14.79 3.47
C ASP A 134 -4.97 -14.65 2.29
N ALA A 135 -5.66 -13.51 2.19
CA ALA A 135 -6.55 -13.21 1.07
C ALA A 135 -5.77 -13.18 -0.25
N LEU A 136 -4.63 -12.47 -0.30
CA LEU A 136 -3.78 -12.44 -1.50
C LEU A 136 -3.27 -13.84 -1.85
N ARG A 137 -2.85 -14.64 -0.85
CA ARG A 137 -2.38 -16.01 -1.07
C ARG A 137 -3.45 -16.92 -1.67
N ALA A 138 -4.72 -16.74 -1.25
CA ALA A 138 -5.84 -17.49 -1.81
C ALA A 138 -6.20 -17.07 -3.24
N TRP A 139 -5.82 -15.87 -3.68
CA TRP A 139 -6.18 -15.30 -4.97
C TRP A 139 -5.07 -15.39 -6.02
N ILE A 140 -3.81 -15.49 -5.59
CA ILE A 140 -2.64 -15.57 -6.46
C ILE A 140 -2.36 -17.05 -6.78
N ASP A 141 -2.17 -17.34 -8.06
CA ASP A 141 -1.87 -18.71 -8.51
C ASP A 141 -0.49 -19.16 -7.99
N VAL A 142 -0.38 -20.44 -7.68
CA VAL A 142 0.88 -21.06 -7.24
C VAL A 142 1.94 -20.93 -8.33
N GLY A 143 3.17 -20.60 -7.94
CA GLY A 143 4.29 -20.44 -8.88
C GLY A 143 4.49 -19.03 -9.39
N ILE A 144 3.60 -18.08 -9.08
CA ILE A 144 3.83 -16.66 -9.37
C ILE A 144 4.80 -16.09 -8.34
N GLU A 145 5.88 -15.48 -8.83
CA GLU A 145 6.80 -14.73 -7.98
C GLU A 145 6.13 -13.44 -7.47
N VAL A 146 6.08 -13.27 -6.15
CA VAL A 146 5.46 -12.11 -5.50
C VAL A 146 6.49 -11.36 -4.68
N THR A 147 6.57 -10.04 -4.89
CA THR A 147 7.34 -9.13 -4.03
C THR A 147 6.41 -8.12 -3.38
N ILE A 148 6.32 -8.15 -2.06
CA ILE A 148 5.57 -7.17 -1.27
C ILE A 148 6.45 -5.96 -0.97
N VAL A 149 5.95 -4.76 -1.26
CA VAL A 149 6.68 -3.51 -1.01
C VAL A 149 5.93 -2.66 0.01
N THR A 150 6.60 -2.28 1.11
CA THR A 150 5.98 -1.54 2.20
C THR A 150 6.80 -0.35 2.67
N ASP A 151 6.15 0.59 3.32
CA ASP A 151 6.85 1.66 4.02
C ASP A 151 7.41 1.19 5.38
N ALA A 152 7.87 2.14 6.20
CA ALA A 152 8.48 1.87 7.50
C ALA A 152 7.48 1.57 8.64
N GLY A 153 6.18 1.51 8.35
CA GLY A 153 5.14 1.22 9.34
C GLY A 153 5.04 -0.25 9.72
N PHE A 154 5.50 -1.12 8.86
CA PHE A 154 5.40 -2.57 9.03
C PHE A 154 6.54 -3.12 9.91
N ARG A 155 6.26 -4.19 10.64
CA ARG A 155 7.16 -4.76 11.64
C ARG A 155 7.53 -6.21 11.31
N ARG A 156 8.48 -6.78 12.06
CA ARG A 156 8.99 -8.14 11.89
C ARG A 156 7.89 -9.20 11.65
N PRO A 157 6.77 -9.29 12.41
CA PRO A 157 5.76 -10.33 12.16
C PRO A 157 5.22 -10.32 10.74
N TRP A 158 5.04 -9.13 10.15
CA TRP A 158 4.65 -8.96 8.75
C TRP A 158 5.63 -9.62 7.78
N PHE A 159 6.89 -9.28 7.88
CA PHE A 159 7.92 -9.79 6.97
C PHE A 159 8.18 -11.28 7.15
N THR A 160 8.16 -11.77 8.41
CA THR A 160 8.26 -13.21 8.70
C THR A 160 7.11 -13.99 8.07
N TYR A 161 5.91 -13.42 8.07
CA TYR A 161 4.75 -14.07 7.47
C TYR A 161 4.85 -14.10 5.94
N ILE A 162 5.33 -13.04 5.31
CA ILE A 162 5.60 -13.00 3.86
C ILE A 162 6.60 -14.09 3.46
N GLU A 163 7.69 -14.23 4.21
CA GLU A 163 8.69 -15.30 3.96
C GLU A 163 8.11 -16.70 4.13
N ALA A 164 7.24 -16.91 5.13
CA ALA A 164 6.55 -18.18 5.33
C ALA A 164 5.61 -18.54 4.17
N LEU A 165 5.09 -17.55 3.42
CA LEU A 165 4.33 -17.74 2.20
C LEU A 165 5.21 -18.06 0.97
N GLY A 166 6.54 -18.00 1.11
CA GLY A 166 7.49 -18.14 0.01
C GLY A 166 7.60 -16.90 -0.88
N TRP A 167 7.16 -15.73 -0.38
CA TRP A 167 7.18 -14.47 -1.10
C TRP A 167 8.36 -13.59 -0.72
N ASN A 168 8.70 -12.68 -1.61
CA ASN A 168 9.73 -11.68 -1.40
C ASN A 168 9.16 -10.40 -0.77
N TRP A 169 10.02 -9.61 -0.15
CA TRP A 169 9.63 -8.32 0.39
C TRP A 169 10.75 -7.28 0.28
N VAL A 170 10.34 -6.01 0.17
CA VAL A 170 11.21 -4.82 0.31
C VAL A 170 10.51 -3.84 1.26
N GLY A 171 11.15 -3.46 2.34
CA GLY A 171 10.61 -2.55 3.35
C GLY A 171 11.58 -1.42 3.68
N ARG A 172 11.05 -0.23 3.97
CA ARG A 172 11.88 0.91 4.38
C ARG A 172 12.23 0.83 5.86
N VAL A 173 13.49 1.07 6.17
CA VAL A 173 14.03 1.15 7.53
C VAL A 173 14.17 2.61 7.95
N ARG A 174 13.65 2.98 9.13
CA ARG A 174 13.75 4.33 9.72
C ARG A 174 14.96 4.44 10.65
N SER A 175 15.37 5.69 10.88
CA SER A 175 16.52 6.09 11.72
C SER A 175 16.62 5.42 13.07
N GLY A 176 15.49 5.10 13.72
CA GLY A 176 15.46 4.49 15.05
C GLY A 176 15.66 2.97 15.10
N VAL A 177 15.61 2.26 13.97
CA VAL A 177 15.78 0.80 13.92
C VAL A 177 17.27 0.45 14.09
N CYS A 178 17.59 -0.56 14.90
CA CYS A 178 18.95 -1.07 15.03
C CYS A 178 19.27 -2.05 13.90
N ILE A 179 20.47 -1.93 13.37
CA ILE A 179 21.02 -2.76 12.28
C ILE A 179 22.36 -3.34 12.76
N GLY A 180 22.51 -4.64 12.62
CA GLY A 180 23.79 -5.35 12.77
C GLY A 180 24.35 -5.72 11.40
N GLU A 181 25.65 -5.57 11.21
CA GLU A 181 26.44 -6.27 10.20
C GLU A 181 26.98 -7.56 10.84
N ALA A 182 27.41 -8.54 10.03
CA ALA A 182 28.04 -9.75 10.54
C ALA A 182 29.12 -9.39 11.57
N ASP A 183 29.08 -10.05 12.73
CA ASP A 183 30.04 -9.92 13.83
C ASP A 183 30.20 -8.53 14.47
N THR A 184 29.30 -7.59 14.16
CA THR A 184 29.33 -6.24 14.76
C THR A 184 28.15 -5.97 15.68
N ARG A 185 28.36 -5.10 16.67
CA ARG A 185 27.27 -4.62 17.51
C ARG A 185 26.24 -3.85 16.67
N ALA A 186 24.95 -4.19 16.85
CA ALA A 186 23.87 -3.48 16.18
C ALA A 186 23.84 -1.98 16.57
N ILE A 187 23.83 -1.10 15.57
CA ILE A 187 23.76 0.36 15.70
C ILE A 187 22.47 0.90 15.07
N LYS A 188 22.03 2.09 15.45
CA LYS A 188 20.86 2.71 14.87
C LYS A 188 21.07 3.03 13.38
N ALA A 189 20.04 2.84 12.58
CA ALA A 189 20.03 3.15 11.14
C ALA A 189 20.42 4.60 10.83
N ALA A 190 20.22 5.54 11.76
CA ALA A 190 20.67 6.92 11.63
C ALA A 190 22.18 7.02 11.36
N HIS A 191 23.00 6.14 11.94
CA HIS A 191 24.45 6.11 11.71
C HIS A 191 24.79 5.59 10.30
N TRP A 192 23.92 4.77 9.72
CA TRP A 192 24.09 4.28 8.34
C TRP A 192 23.87 5.38 7.32
N PHE A 193 23.01 6.36 7.62
CA PHE A 193 22.67 7.42 6.68
C PHE A 193 23.85 8.28 6.25
N ALA A 194 24.93 8.36 7.07
CA ALA A 194 26.16 9.01 6.70
C ALA A 194 26.86 8.35 5.51
N ARG A 195 26.65 7.03 5.31
CA ARG A 195 27.22 6.25 4.21
C ARG A 195 26.44 6.44 2.89
N ALA A 196 25.28 7.14 2.89
CA ALA A 196 24.41 7.25 1.73
C ALA A 196 25.00 8.16 0.65
N THR A 197 25.13 7.63 -0.55
CA THR A 197 25.52 8.35 -1.76
C THR A 197 24.37 8.40 -2.77
N GLY A 198 24.55 9.08 -3.89
CA GLY A 198 23.60 9.07 -5.01
C GLY A 198 23.54 7.73 -5.76
N ARG A 199 24.51 6.84 -5.51
CA ARG A 199 24.54 5.47 -6.06
C ARG A 199 24.02 4.50 -5.00
N ALA A 200 23.15 3.56 -5.41
CA ALA A 200 22.66 2.51 -4.52
C ALA A 200 23.79 1.58 -4.12
N THR A 201 23.96 1.38 -2.82
CA THR A 201 24.98 0.48 -2.24
C THR A 201 24.30 -0.61 -1.44
N ARG A 202 24.77 -1.85 -1.57
CA ARG A 202 24.20 -3.04 -0.92
C ARG A 202 25.11 -3.57 0.17
N TRP A 203 24.48 -4.13 1.22
CA TRP A 203 25.10 -4.95 2.25
C TRP A 203 24.34 -6.26 2.39
N HIS A 204 25.08 -7.35 2.47
CA HIS A 204 24.54 -8.70 2.67
C HIS A 204 24.65 -9.10 4.14
N ASP A 205 23.85 -10.10 4.52
CA ASP A 205 23.90 -10.75 5.83
C ASP A 205 23.80 -9.78 7.01
N CYS A 206 22.99 -8.75 6.84
CA CYS A 206 22.64 -7.82 7.90
C CYS A 206 21.52 -8.37 8.78
N THR A 207 21.34 -7.75 9.94
CA THR A 207 20.24 -8.06 10.85
C THR A 207 19.47 -6.81 11.23
N LEU A 208 18.14 -6.93 11.34
CA LEU A 208 17.26 -5.89 11.85
C LEU A 208 16.88 -6.17 13.30
N THR A 209 16.78 -5.11 14.07
CA THR A 209 16.44 -5.08 15.50
C THR A 209 17.51 -5.73 16.40
N ALA A 210 17.88 -5.03 17.48
CA ALA A 210 18.89 -5.54 18.41
C ALA A 210 18.44 -6.82 19.15
N ARG A 211 17.12 -6.92 19.47
CA ARG A 211 16.58 -8.04 20.26
C ARG A 211 16.47 -9.34 19.48
N TYR A 212 16.11 -9.27 18.20
CA TYR A 212 15.76 -10.45 17.42
C TYR A 212 16.78 -10.79 16.34
N ALA A 213 17.72 -9.88 16.06
CA ALA A 213 18.77 -10.03 15.03
C ALA A 213 18.23 -10.68 13.75
N TRP A 214 17.07 -10.17 13.26
CA TRP A 214 16.37 -10.80 12.14
C TRP A 214 17.12 -10.60 10.83
N PRO A 215 17.49 -11.69 10.12
CA PRO A 215 18.37 -11.63 8.98
C PRO A 215 17.71 -11.01 7.75
N CYS A 216 18.43 -10.12 7.07
CA CYS A 216 18.01 -9.49 5.82
C CYS A 216 19.24 -9.01 5.05
N ASP A 217 19.03 -8.53 3.83
CA ASP A 217 19.99 -7.72 3.10
C ASP A 217 19.51 -6.26 3.07
N LEU A 218 20.43 -5.33 2.87
CA LEU A 218 20.15 -3.89 2.89
C LEU A 218 20.60 -3.21 1.59
N VAL A 219 19.86 -2.20 1.19
CA VAL A 219 20.25 -1.24 0.14
C VAL A 219 20.08 0.17 0.67
N LEU A 220 21.10 1.00 0.51
CA LEU A 220 21.10 2.40 0.91
C LEU A 220 21.35 3.30 -0.28
N VAL A 221 20.52 4.33 -0.44
CA VAL A 221 20.68 5.34 -1.50
C VAL A 221 20.17 6.69 -1.05
N ARG A 222 20.85 7.75 -1.44
CA ARG A 222 20.36 9.12 -1.31
C ARG A 222 19.56 9.47 -2.56
N SER A 223 18.23 9.35 -2.46
CA SER A 223 17.33 9.71 -3.56
C SER A 223 17.45 11.19 -3.90
N ARG A 224 17.48 11.53 -5.20
CA ARG A 224 17.27 12.90 -5.64
C ARG A 224 15.86 13.32 -5.26
N ARG A 225 15.73 14.49 -4.62
CA ARG A 225 14.44 15.04 -4.22
C ARG A 225 13.59 15.32 -5.45
N VAL A 226 12.50 14.61 -5.62
CA VAL A 226 11.37 15.13 -6.39
C VAL A 226 10.51 15.88 -5.39
N GLY A 227 10.32 17.19 -5.61
CA GLY A 227 9.60 18.06 -4.68
C GLY A 227 8.20 17.54 -4.42
N ARG A 228 7.94 17.02 -3.21
CA ARG A 228 6.58 16.68 -2.78
C ARG A 228 5.82 17.98 -2.53
N LYS A 229 4.80 18.26 -3.31
CA LYS A 229 3.82 19.27 -2.98
C LYS A 229 2.98 18.76 -1.80
N HIS A 230 3.23 19.32 -0.60
CA HIS A 230 2.35 19.10 0.53
C HIS A 230 1.04 19.85 0.27
N TYR A 231 0.00 19.16 -0.13
CA TYR A 231 -1.35 19.70 -0.14
C TYR A 231 -1.79 19.87 1.33
N ALA A 232 -2.02 21.12 1.75
CA ALA A 232 -2.65 21.40 3.03
C ALA A 232 -4.05 20.76 3.00
N ARG A 233 -4.27 19.75 3.86
CA ARG A 233 -5.64 19.23 4.08
C ARG A 233 -6.46 20.36 4.70
N ALA A 234 -7.69 20.55 4.20
CA ALA A 234 -8.66 21.46 4.81
C ALA A 234 -8.91 21.01 6.26
N GLY A 235 -8.53 21.82 7.24
CA GLY A 235 -8.59 21.55 8.66
C GLY A 235 -7.33 22.03 9.37
N ARG A 236 -7.28 21.97 10.69
CA ARG A 236 -6.10 22.37 11.48
C ARG A 236 -4.84 21.67 10.96
N GLY A 237 -3.89 22.47 10.46
CA GLY A 237 -2.63 21.94 9.95
C GLY A 237 -1.84 21.18 11.04
N PRO A 238 -0.91 20.29 10.64
CA PRO A 238 -0.09 19.53 11.58
C PRO A 238 0.69 20.46 12.50
N SER A 239 0.90 20.02 13.76
CA SER A 239 1.67 20.79 14.76
C SER A 239 3.07 21.14 14.24
N PRO A 240 3.73 22.19 14.74
CA PRO A 240 5.10 22.54 14.35
C PRO A 240 6.07 21.37 14.50
N LYS A 241 5.91 20.56 15.55
CA LYS A 241 6.70 19.35 15.80
C LYS A 241 6.47 18.29 14.70
N ALA A 242 5.21 17.99 14.35
CA ALA A 242 4.87 17.04 13.29
C ALA A 242 5.38 17.50 11.91
N ARG A 243 5.40 18.82 11.64
CA ARG A 243 6.00 19.39 10.42
C ARG A 243 7.51 19.22 10.39
N ALA A 244 8.19 19.45 11.52
CA ALA A 244 9.64 19.26 11.62
C ALA A 244 10.02 17.79 11.44
N GLU A 245 9.30 16.86 12.08
CA GLU A 245 9.48 15.41 11.91
C GLU A 245 9.22 14.95 10.46
N ALA A 246 8.17 15.45 9.82
CA ALA A 246 7.88 15.16 8.43
C ALA A 246 8.97 15.69 7.49
N ARG A 247 9.51 16.90 7.75
CA ARG A 247 10.65 17.47 7.01
C ARG A 247 11.90 16.62 7.20
N ALA A 248 12.25 16.26 8.43
CA ALA A 248 13.41 15.42 8.73
C ALA A 248 13.29 14.08 8.02
N SER A 249 12.14 13.43 8.12
CA SER A 249 11.85 12.15 7.44
C SER A 249 11.91 12.23 5.90
N ALA A 250 11.52 13.37 5.31
CA ALA A 250 11.60 13.59 3.86
C ALA A 250 13.06 13.72 3.36
N HIS A 251 14.00 14.04 4.27
CA HIS A 251 15.42 14.18 3.97
C HIS A 251 16.23 12.92 4.24
N GLU A 252 15.64 11.92 4.93
CA GLU A 252 16.32 10.67 5.21
C GLU A 252 16.62 9.92 3.89
N PRO A 253 17.84 9.40 3.72
CA PRO A 253 18.14 8.46 2.66
C PRO A 253 17.17 7.26 2.67
N TRP A 254 17.02 6.63 1.55
CA TRP A 254 16.31 5.35 1.50
C TRP A 254 17.24 4.25 1.96
N LEU A 255 16.99 3.76 3.16
CA LEU A 255 17.56 2.51 3.66
C LEU A 255 16.46 1.46 3.54
N LEU A 256 16.68 0.51 2.65
CA LEU A 256 15.73 -0.54 2.27
C LEU A 256 16.26 -1.87 2.78
N ALA A 257 15.46 -2.57 3.57
CA ALA A 257 15.72 -3.97 3.89
C ALA A 257 14.92 -4.85 2.92
N HIS A 258 15.47 -5.99 2.56
CA HIS A 258 14.79 -6.91 1.66
C HIS A 258 15.11 -8.37 1.99
N SER A 259 14.24 -9.26 1.52
CA SER A 259 14.42 -10.70 1.65
C SER A 259 15.69 -11.17 0.92
N ARG A 260 16.36 -12.20 1.47
CA ARG A 260 17.58 -12.74 0.89
C ARG A 260 17.40 -13.36 -0.49
N GLN A 261 16.18 -13.79 -0.82
CA GLN A 261 15.84 -14.34 -2.14
C GLN A 261 16.03 -13.31 -3.27
N LEU A 262 16.01 -12.01 -2.94
CA LEU A 262 16.26 -10.94 -3.91
C LEU A 262 17.76 -10.63 -4.12
N ARG A 263 18.67 -11.51 -3.71
CA ARG A 263 20.14 -11.32 -3.89
C ARG A 263 20.59 -11.26 -5.34
N SER A 264 19.86 -11.90 -6.25
CA SER A 264 20.12 -11.85 -7.69
C SER A 264 19.84 -10.49 -8.32
N TYR A 265 18.97 -9.69 -7.68
CA TYR A 265 18.67 -8.33 -8.15
C TYR A 265 19.83 -7.38 -7.84
N ARG A 266 20.14 -6.44 -8.71
CA ARG A 266 21.10 -5.36 -8.44
C ARG A 266 20.51 -4.37 -7.43
N ALA A 267 21.39 -3.58 -6.78
CA ALA A 267 20.96 -2.59 -5.79
C ALA A 267 19.99 -1.54 -6.37
N ASP A 268 20.21 -1.11 -7.59
CA ASP A 268 19.33 -0.17 -8.31
C ASP A 268 17.96 -0.78 -8.66
N GLU A 269 17.90 -2.08 -8.92
CA GLU A 269 16.64 -2.80 -9.14
C GLU A 269 15.80 -2.91 -7.86
N ILE A 270 16.43 -3.14 -6.69
CA ILE A 270 15.74 -3.08 -5.39
C ILE A 270 15.18 -1.68 -5.13
N VAL A 271 15.95 -0.64 -5.47
CA VAL A 271 15.46 0.75 -5.37
C VAL A 271 14.28 0.99 -6.31
N ALA A 272 14.32 0.46 -7.53
CA ALA A 272 13.23 0.56 -8.51
C ALA A 272 11.97 -0.19 -8.05
N LEU A 273 12.11 -1.38 -7.43
CA LEU A 273 10.98 -2.09 -6.81
C LEU A 273 10.34 -1.24 -5.71
N TYR A 274 11.16 -0.67 -4.80
CA TYR A 274 10.63 0.19 -3.74
C TYR A 274 9.96 1.47 -4.27
N ALA A 275 10.53 2.07 -5.32
CA ALA A 275 9.99 3.29 -5.93
C ALA A 275 8.55 3.08 -6.45
N GLN A 276 8.20 1.88 -6.90
CA GLN A 276 6.84 1.56 -7.35
C GLN A 276 5.79 1.73 -6.25
N ARG A 277 6.19 1.67 -4.96
CA ARG A 277 5.28 1.94 -3.84
C ARG A 277 4.61 3.31 -3.95
N MET A 278 5.28 4.29 -4.54
CA MET A 278 4.71 5.63 -4.71
C MET A 278 3.42 5.63 -5.54
N GLN A 279 3.22 4.63 -6.41
CA GLN A 279 2.01 4.49 -7.22
C GLN A 279 0.74 4.25 -6.37
N ILE A 280 0.86 3.73 -5.14
CA ILE A 280 -0.29 3.53 -4.24
C ILE A 280 -0.75 4.87 -3.62
N GLU A 281 0.14 5.84 -3.50
CA GLU A 281 -0.16 7.17 -2.93
C GLU A 281 -0.86 8.08 -3.96
N GLU A 282 -0.76 7.78 -5.25
CA GLU A 282 -1.32 8.56 -6.36
C GLU A 282 -2.74 8.12 -6.77
N ASN A 283 -3.32 7.17 -6.05
CA ASN A 283 -4.67 6.63 -6.27
C ASN A 283 -5.76 7.43 -5.55
#